data_ec0b77966924dedf74cda0c3108356cb
#
_entry.id   ec0b77966924dedf74cda0c3108356cb
#
_cell.length_a   1.000
_cell.length_b   1.000
_cell.length_c   1.000
_cell.angle_alpha   90.00
_cell.angle_beta   90.00
_cell.angle_gamma   90.00
#
_symmetry.space_group_name_H-M   'P 1'
#
loop_
_entity.id
_entity.type
_entity.pdbx_description
1 polymer ?
#
loop_
_entity_poly.entity_id
_entity_poly.type
_entity_poly.pdbx_seq_one_letter_code
_entity_poly.pdbx_strand_id
1 'polypeptide(L)'
;MSTLDIFFHSLGTAVVASPVLLLAVLGLSLLFNRPFSETATVRLTQMSVLLSLLPAIAILIAMLATGIRNVPIEFGNWVTIPEQAFHFHLKFTFDRLSIPFLMLSCVLCGVVGEFSRRYLHREQGFARFFLFYAIFYCGMVLSSLAGTIETLFVGWEMVGLSSALLIAYFHERENPVRNGQRVWTIYRLSDAALLIAAITMHHMVGEGDFGGLMSSGIWPEGTAAVTPSQALLVGTLLLIGAAGKSALFPFSGWLPRAMEGPTPSSAIFYGALSVHLGAYLLLRLSPLIEASLALQMMVLSLGAISAIGGALMSRVQNDVKTSLAYASLTQVGIIVVEIGLGLRYLALIHIMGHATLRTMQLLRAPTLLRDYNDLENKIGSRLTQPSWSGVRWLPQSAQRWCYRFGFDRGFMDIALDRWVAGPFVKCFRACNECEQKITRWLSREPDANTEETSPDLANDTSQDISTAA
;
A
#
# COMPACT_ATOMS: atom_id res chain seq x y z
N MET A 1 24.99 26.81 -12.51
CA MET A 1 24.84 25.88 -11.36
C MET A 1 26.04 26.08 -10.44
N SER A 2 25.81 26.27 -9.16
CA SER A 2 26.90 26.29 -8.17
C SER A 2 27.50 24.88 -8.01
N THR A 3 28.71 24.80 -7.46
CA THR A 3 29.36 23.49 -7.16
C THR A 3 28.45 22.63 -6.27
N LEU A 4 27.71 23.28 -5.36
CA LEU A 4 26.77 22.62 -4.45
C LEU A 4 25.55 22.09 -5.20
N ASP A 5 25.03 22.82 -6.19
CA ASP A 5 23.90 22.34 -7.03
C ASP A 5 24.28 21.10 -7.83
N ILE A 6 25.50 21.11 -8.42
CA ILE A 6 26.04 19.95 -9.14
C ILE A 6 26.17 18.74 -8.22
N PHE A 7 26.65 18.96 -7.00
CA PHE A 7 26.77 17.90 -5.99
C PHE A 7 25.40 17.31 -5.63
N PHE A 8 24.40 18.13 -5.31
CA PHE A 8 23.05 17.64 -5.00
C PHE A 8 22.41 16.93 -6.19
N HIS A 9 22.53 17.51 -7.38
CA HIS A 9 21.95 16.93 -8.58
C HIS A 9 22.57 15.55 -8.92
N SER A 10 23.89 15.41 -8.83
CA SER A 10 24.57 14.14 -9.10
C SER A 10 24.22 13.05 -8.09
N LEU A 11 24.23 13.38 -6.79
CA LEU A 11 23.86 12.42 -5.75
C LEU A 11 22.38 12.05 -5.80
N GLY A 12 21.49 13.01 -6.01
CA GLY A 12 20.08 12.73 -6.11
C GLY A 12 19.72 11.90 -7.34
N THR A 13 20.40 12.15 -8.47
CA THR A 13 20.30 11.29 -9.66
C THR A 13 20.74 9.86 -9.34
N ALA A 14 21.84 9.67 -8.60
CA ALA A 14 22.31 8.35 -8.19
C ALA A 14 21.29 7.62 -7.31
N VAL A 15 20.63 8.32 -6.38
CA VAL A 15 19.57 7.76 -5.51
C VAL A 15 18.44 7.16 -6.35
N VAL A 16 17.97 7.89 -7.37
CA VAL A 16 16.82 7.47 -8.19
C VAL A 16 17.25 6.47 -9.25
N ALA A 17 18.40 6.66 -9.89
CA ALA A 17 18.87 5.78 -10.95
C ALA A 17 19.21 4.36 -10.46
N SER A 18 19.69 4.22 -9.23
CA SER A 18 20.12 2.93 -8.69
C SER A 18 19.01 1.86 -8.68
N PRO A 19 17.80 2.08 -8.13
CA PRO A 19 16.73 1.10 -8.17
C PRO A 19 16.16 0.89 -9.59
N VAL A 20 16.17 1.92 -10.44
CA VAL A 20 15.75 1.79 -11.85
C VAL A 20 16.71 0.86 -12.61
N LEU A 21 18.02 1.02 -12.41
CA LEU A 21 19.04 0.15 -13.00
C LEU A 21 18.91 -1.29 -12.47
N LEU A 22 18.68 -1.48 -11.17
CA LEU A 22 18.43 -2.80 -10.59
C LEU A 22 17.26 -3.48 -11.30
N LEU A 23 16.14 -2.76 -11.43
CA LEU A 23 14.95 -3.27 -12.09
C LEU A 23 15.22 -3.64 -13.55
N ALA A 24 15.93 -2.79 -14.29
CA ALA A 24 16.29 -3.04 -15.68
C ALA A 24 17.20 -4.28 -15.81
N VAL A 25 18.23 -4.41 -14.97
CA VAL A 25 19.18 -5.53 -15.01
C VAL A 25 18.49 -6.84 -14.68
N LEU A 26 17.69 -6.90 -13.61
CA LEU A 26 16.96 -8.12 -13.23
C LEU A 26 15.86 -8.44 -14.25
N GLY A 27 15.14 -7.44 -14.75
CA GLY A 27 14.09 -7.60 -15.75
C GLY A 27 14.63 -8.14 -17.06
N LEU A 28 15.71 -7.55 -17.60
CA LEU A 28 16.36 -8.01 -18.84
C LEU A 28 16.93 -9.42 -18.69
N SER A 29 17.51 -9.75 -17.54
CA SER A 29 18.04 -11.11 -17.32
C SER A 29 16.96 -12.18 -17.42
N LEU A 30 15.77 -11.90 -16.89
CA LEU A 30 14.63 -12.82 -17.00
C LEU A 30 13.98 -12.80 -18.37
N LEU A 31 13.90 -11.65 -19.02
CA LEU A 31 13.36 -11.52 -20.38
C LEU A 31 14.20 -12.36 -21.39
N PHE A 32 15.52 -12.36 -21.24
CA PHE A 32 16.42 -13.18 -22.06
C PHE A 32 16.59 -14.62 -21.56
N ASN A 33 15.78 -15.03 -20.57
CA ASN A 33 15.84 -16.35 -19.94
C ASN A 33 17.25 -16.75 -19.44
N ARG A 34 17.97 -15.76 -18.88
CA ARG A 34 19.31 -15.92 -18.28
C ARG A 34 19.32 -15.36 -16.86
N PRO A 35 18.59 -15.98 -15.90
CA PRO A 35 18.53 -15.50 -14.53
C PRO A 35 19.93 -15.53 -13.88
N PHE A 36 20.24 -14.54 -13.09
CA PHE A 36 21.45 -14.52 -12.27
C PHE A 36 21.37 -15.58 -11.18
N SER A 37 22.54 -16.00 -10.67
CA SER A 37 22.61 -16.85 -9.49
C SER A 37 21.99 -16.13 -8.28
N GLU A 38 21.47 -16.89 -7.30
CA GLU A 38 20.89 -16.34 -6.06
C GLU A 38 21.82 -15.32 -5.40
N THR A 39 23.11 -15.67 -5.27
CA THR A 39 24.11 -14.79 -4.67
C THR A 39 24.32 -13.50 -5.47
N ALA A 40 24.36 -13.57 -6.80
CA ALA A 40 24.52 -12.40 -7.65
C ALA A 40 23.27 -11.48 -7.57
N THR A 41 22.07 -12.06 -7.62
CA THR A 41 20.81 -11.33 -7.48
C THR A 41 20.75 -10.55 -6.18
N VAL A 42 21.07 -11.20 -5.06
CA VAL A 42 21.06 -10.55 -3.74
C VAL A 42 22.14 -9.47 -3.65
N ARG A 43 23.35 -9.73 -4.15
CA ARG A 43 24.42 -8.72 -4.16
C ARG A 43 24.05 -7.50 -4.97
N LEU A 44 23.47 -7.68 -6.15
CA LEU A 44 22.97 -6.57 -6.97
C LEU A 44 21.90 -5.76 -6.22
N THR A 45 20.96 -6.44 -5.56
CA THR A 45 19.93 -5.78 -4.74
C THR A 45 20.55 -4.99 -3.60
N GLN A 46 21.49 -5.57 -2.84
CA GLN A 46 22.17 -4.89 -1.73
C GLN A 46 23.02 -3.71 -2.22
N MET A 47 23.73 -3.86 -3.34
CA MET A 47 24.48 -2.77 -3.94
C MET A 47 23.56 -1.62 -4.35
N SER A 48 22.42 -1.91 -4.96
CA SER A 48 21.44 -0.88 -5.31
C SER A 48 20.92 -0.15 -4.07
N VAL A 49 20.60 -0.88 -2.99
CA VAL A 49 20.18 -0.26 -1.72
C VAL A 49 21.27 0.66 -1.16
N LEU A 50 22.52 0.24 -1.15
CA LEU A 50 23.65 1.05 -0.67
C LEU A 50 23.90 2.28 -1.57
N LEU A 51 23.78 2.12 -2.90
CA LEU A 51 23.90 3.21 -3.86
C LEU A 51 22.77 4.23 -3.80
N SER A 52 21.62 3.90 -3.20
CA SER A 52 20.59 4.88 -2.87
C SER A 52 20.77 5.46 -1.47
N LEU A 53 21.10 4.62 -0.47
CA LEU A 53 21.18 5.03 0.93
C LEU A 53 22.37 5.96 1.22
N LEU A 54 23.57 5.63 0.72
CA LEU A 54 24.78 6.42 1.02
C LEU A 54 24.72 7.83 0.41
N PRO A 55 24.31 8.02 -0.86
CA PRO A 55 24.08 9.38 -1.37
C PRO A 55 22.96 10.12 -0.65
N ALA A 56 21.87 9.44 -0.24
CA ALA A 56 20.82 10.10 0.56
C ALA A 56 21.35 10.60 1.91
N ILE A 57 22.21 9.84 2.59
CA ILE A 57 22.88 10.27 3.81
C ILE A 57 23.82 11.44 3.53
N ALA A 58 24.58 11.41 2.44
CA ALA A 58 25.47 12.51 2.05
C ALA A 58 24.68 13.80 1.77
N ILE A 59 23.53 13.69 1.07
CA ILE A 59 22.61 14.83 0.86
C ILE A 59 22.12 15.36 2.21
N LEU A 60 21.68 14.51 3.12
CA LEU A 60 21.21 14.91 4.45
C LEU A 60 22.31 15.66 5.22
N ILE A 61 23.54 15.14 5.26
CA ILE A 61 24.67 15.78 5.94
C ILE A 61 24.95 17.16 5.33
N ALA A 62 24.97 17.26 3.99
CA ALA A 62 25.20 18.53 3.29
C ALA A 62 24.07 19.54 3.58
N MET A 63 22.81 19.11 3.60
CA MET A 63 21.66 19.94 3.94
C MET A 63 21.76 20.47 5.40
N LEU A 64 22.15 19.60 6.34
CA LEU A 64 22.35 20.00 7.74
C LEU A 64 23.53 20.98 7.90
N ALA A 65 24.63 20.77 7.18
CA ALA A 65 25.80 21.63 7.24
C ALA A 65 25.56 23.00 6.60
N THR A 66 24.76 23.07 5.53
CA THR A 66 24.47 24.31 4.78
C THR A 66 23.22 25.04 5.27
N GLY A 67 22.37 24.39 6.09
CA GLY A 67 21.09 24.93 6.52
C GLY A 67 19.99 24.88 5.43
N ILE A 68 20.28 24.30 4.26
CA ILE A 68 19.29 24.12 3.18
C ILE A 68 18.27 23.09 3.62
N ARG A 69 16.97 23.41 3.47
CA ARG A 69 15.86 22.55 3.96
C ARG A 69 15.10 21.82 2.86
N ASN A 70 15.33 22.21 1.60
CA ASN A 70 14.67 21.65 0.44
C ASN A 70 15.62 21.66 -0.76
N VAL A 71 15.80 20.50 -1.39
CA VAL A 71 16.63 20.34 -2.60
C VAL A 71 15.75 19.69 -3.68
N PRO A 72 15.17 20.49 -4.59
CA PRO A 72 14.47 19.96 -5.74
C PRO A 72 15.47 19.50 -6.80
N ILE A 73 15.19 18.38 -7.44
CA ILE A 73 15.92 17.83 -8.59
C ILE A 73 14.94 17.61 -9.73
N GLU A 74 15.12 18.36 -10.81
CA GLU A 74 14.20 18.39 -11.94
C GLU A 74 14.90 17.76 -13.16
N PHE A 75 14.21 16.82 -13.80
CA PHE A 75 14.66 16.16 -15.02
C PHE A 75 13.94 16.68 -16.27
N GLY A 76 13.08 17.72 -16.11
CA GLY A 76 12.30 18.33 -17.18
C GLY A 76 10.96 17.66 -17.42
N ASN A 77 10.26 18.11 -18.45
CA ASN A 77 8.95 17.62 -18.84
C ASN A 77 9.09 16.37 -19.73
N TRP A 78 8.46 15.27 -19.37
CA TRP A 78 8.43 14.06 -20.19
C TRP A 78 7.22 14.00 -21.12
N VAL A 79 6.16 14.77 -20.81
CA VAL A 79 5.02 15.05 -21.68
C VAL A 79 4.73 16.54 -21.63
N THR A 80 4.52 17.17 -22.78
CA THR A 80 4.12 18.57 -22.89
C THR A 80 3.05 18.69 -23.97
N ILE A 81 1.89 19.25 -23.61
CA ILE A 81 0.79 19.56 -24.52
C ILE A 81 0.60 21.08 -24.49
N PRO A 82 1.30 21.85 -25.35
CA PRO A 82 1.33 23.32 -25.26
C PRO A 82 -0.05 23.97 -25.43
N GLU A 83 -0.89 23.36 -26.28
CA GLU A 83 -2.26 23.87 -26.57
C GLU A 83 -3.19 23.88 -25.35
N GLN A 84 -2.93 23.04 -24.36
CA GLN A 84 -3.71 22.92 -23.14
C GLN A 84 -2.98 23.43 -21.91
N ALA A 85 -1.80 24.02 -22.06
CA ALA A 85 -0.88 24.39 -20.96
C ALA A 85 -0.63 23.22 -19.99
N PHE A 86 -0.65 21.98 -20.52
CA PHE A 86 -0.53 20.76 -19.73
C PHE A 86 0.86 20.14 -19.90
N HIS A 87 1.50 19.82 -18.78
CA HIS A 87 2.82 19.21 -18.78
C HIS A 87 2.98 18.26 -17.61
N PHE A 88 3.61 17.12 -17.85
CA PHE A 88 4.06 16.21 -16.80
C PHE A 88 5.53 16.47 -16.50
N HIS A 89 5.80 16.95 -15.30
CA HIS A 89 7.13 17.29 -14.85
C HIS A 89 7.72 16.17 -13.98
N LEU A 90 8.92 15.70 -14.33
CA LEU A 90 9.64 14.72 -13.52
C LEU A 90 10.50 15.43 -12.48
N LYS A 91 10.01 15.50 -11.25
CA LYS A 91 10.63 16.23 -10.15
C LYS A 91 10.74 15.36 -8.90
N PHE A 92 11.90 15.40 -8.29
CA PHE A 92 12.18 14.76 -7.00
C PHE A 92 12.53 15.83 -5.97
N THR A 93 12.13 15.62 -4.73
CA THR A 93 12.33 16.60 -3.66
C THR A 93 12.95 15.93 -2.44
N PHE A 94 14.12 16.42 -2.04
CA PHE A 94 14.80 16.01 -0.82
C PHE A 94 14.52 17.05 0.27
N ASP A 95 13.74 16.66 1.28
CA ASP A 95 13.33 17.52 2.39
C ASP A 95 13.22 16.73 3.72
N ARG A 96 12.75 17.38 4.77
CA ARG A 96 12.61 16.82 6.11
C ARG A 96 11.61 15.65 6.20
N LEU A 97 10.72 15.50 5.22
CA LEU A 97 9.75 14.40 5.16
C LEU A 97 10.28 13.26 4.28
N SER A 98 10.76 13.59 3.08
CA SER A 98 11.17 12.60 2.08
C SER A 98 12.42 11.82 2.47
N ILE A 99 13.45 12.49 3.01
CA ILE A 99 14.72 11.84 3.35
C ILE A 99 14.55 10.77 4.44
N PRO A 100 13.91 11.02 5.59
CA PRO A 100 13.71 9.98 6.60
C PRO A 100 12.92 8.79 6.07
N PHE A 101 11.87 9.02 5.28
CA PHE A 101 11.05 7.95 4.72
C PHE A 101 11.80 7.15 3.63
N LEU A 102 12.60 7.81 2.81
CA LEU A 102 13.51 7.17 1.87
C LEU A 102 14.55 6.29 2.58
N MET A 103 15.22 6.83 3.60
CA MET A 103 16.22 6.08 4.38
C MET A 103 15.59 4.86 5.06
N LEU A 104 14.40 5.02 5.64
CA LEU A 104 13.61 3.90 6.18
C LEU A 104 13.37 2.84 5.10
N SER A 105 12.94 3.26 3.91
CA SER A 105 12.68 2.37 2.78
C SER A 105 13.94 1.60 2.35
N CYS A 106 15.07 2.29 2.23
CA CYS A 106 16.34 1.67 1.88
C CYS A 106 16.79 0.65 2.96
N VAL A 107 16.77 1.03 4.24
CA VAL A 107 17.19 0.15 5.34
C VAL A 107 16.31 -1.09 5.43
N LEU A 108 14.99 -0.93 5.41
CA LEU A 108 14.07 -2.06 5.50
C LEU A 108 14.15 -2.96 4.26
N CYS A 109 14.27 -2.38 3.05
CA CYS A 109 14.50 -3.17 1.85
C CYS A 109 15.85 -3.91 1.88
N GLY A 110 16.90 -3.32 2.41
CA GLY A 110 18.18 -4.01 2.59
C GLY A 110 18.07 -5.21 3.53
N VAL A 111 17.50 -5.00 4.72
CA VAL A 111 17.35 -6.06 5.75
C VAL A 111 16.46 -7.19 5.26
N VAL A 112 15.29 -6.87 4.69
CA VAL A 112 14.34 -7.88 4.20
C VAL A 112 14.87 -8.59 2.96
N GLY A 113 15.61 -7.89 2.08
CA GLY A 113 16.28 -8.50 0.93
C GLY A 113 17.31 -9.58 1.37
N GLU A 114 18.13 -9.30 2.40
CA GLU A 114 19.07 -10.28 2.94
C GLU A 114 18.34 -11.44 3.65
N PHE A 115 17.27 -11.15 4.39
CA PHE A 115 16.43 -12.21 4.99
C PHE A 115 15.82 -13.11 3.90
N SER A 116 15.36 -12.53 2.80
CA SER A 116 14.74 -13.25 1.68
C SER A 116 15.70 -14.24 1.02
N ARG A 117 17.01 -13.96 1.01
CA ARG A 117 18.05 -14.86 0.50
C ARG A 117 18.00 -16.22 1.18
N ARG A 118 17.87 -16.23 2.52
CA ARG A 118 17.82 -17.46 3.29
C ARG A 118 16.45 -18.12 3.27
N TYR A 119 15.41 -17.30 3.31
CA TYR A 119 14.03 -17.77 3.36
C TYR A 119 13.58 -18.44 2.05
N LEU A 120 14.02 -17.93 0.89
CA LEU A 120 13.68 -18.44 -0.44
C LEU A 120 14.80 -19.25 -1.10
N HIS A 121 15.81 -19.70 -0.31
CA HIS A 121 16.92 -20.48 -0.86
C HIS A 121 16.41 -21.76 -1.54
N ARG A 122 16.82 -21.96 -2.81
CA ARG A 122 16.39 -23.05 -3.70
C ARG A 122 14.89 -23.04 -4.07
N GLU A 123 14.17 -21.95 -3.83
CA GLU A 123 12.80 -21.81 -4.31
C GLU A 123 12.80 -21.56 -5.81
N GLN A 124 11.93 -22.27 -6.58
CA GLN A 124 11.87 -22.14 -8.06
C GLN A 124 11.55 -20.71 -8.52
N GLY A 125 10.81 -19.95 -7.72
CA GLY A 125 10.46 -18.56 -7.99
C GLY A 125 11.46 -17.52 -7.50
N PHE A 126 12.67 -17.88 -7.06
CA PHE A 126 13.64 -16.96 -6.47
C PHE A 126 13.91 -15.71 -7.31
N ALA A 127 14.24 -15.87 -8.58
CA ALA A 127 14.52 -14.74 -9.47
C ALA A 127 13.28 -13.87 -9.71
N ARG A 128 12.09 -14.47 -9.84
CA ARG A 128 10.80 -13.78 -9.96
C ARG A 128 10.48 -12.96 -8.71
N PHE A 129 10.75 -13.51 -7.51
CA PHE A 129 10.59 -12.76 -6.26
C PHE A 129 11.42 -11.49 -6.26
N PHE A 130 12.70 -11.58 -6.58
CA PHE A 130 13.60 -10.43 -6.57
C PHE A 130 13.30 -9.42 -7.69
N LEU A 131 12.73 -9.84 -8.82
CA LEU A 131 12.20 -8.91 -9.82
C LEU A 131 11.04 -8.09 -9.23
N PHE A 132 10.05 -8.73 -8.64
CA PHE A 132 8.91 -8.04 -8.02
C PHE A 132 9.35 -7.18 -6.85
N TYR A 133 10.34 -7.64 -6.10
CA TYR A 133 10.97 -6.87 -5.03
C TYR A 133 11.68 -5.61 -5.54
N ALA A 134 12.37 -5.70 -6.68
CA ALA A 134 13.01 -4.56 -7.32
C ALA A 134 11.98 -3.53 -7.83
N ILE A 135 10.84 -3.99 -8.40
CA ILE A 135 9.72 -3.10 -8.76
C ILE A 135 9.22 -2.36 -7.52
N PHE A 136 9.03 -3.09 -6.42
CA PHE A 136 8.60 -2.49 -5.16
C PHE A 136 9.59 -1.45 -4.64
N TYR A 137 10.87 -1.82 -4.56
CA TYR A 137 11.91 -0.93 -4.05
C TYR A 137 12.03 0.34 -4.92
N CYS A 138 12.02 0.19 -6.24
CA CYS A 138 11.99 1.31 -7.17
C CYS A 138 10.77 2.21 -6.92
N GLY A 139 9.57 1.63 -6.84
CA GLY A 139 8.34 2.35 -6.55
C GLY A 139 8.38 3.09 -5.22
N MET A 140 8.96 2.51 -4.18
CA MET A 140 9.12 3.17 -2.87
C MET A 140 10.07 4.37 -2.94
N VAL A 141 11.21 4.26 -3.63
CA VAL A 141 12.15 5.38 -3.81
C VAL A 141 11.49 6.52 -4.59
N LEU A 142 10.84 6.21 -5.71
CA LEU A 142 10.13 7.20 -6.53
C LEU A 142 9.03 7.91 -5.72
N SER A 143 8.18 7.15 -5.04
CA SER A 143 7.08 7.71 -4.23
C SER A 143 7.57 8.55 -3.05
N SER A 144 8.65 8.12 -2.39
CA SER A 144 9.23 8.86 -1.26
C SER A 144 9.78 10.22 -1.65
N LEU A 145 10.35 10.33 -2.85
CA LEU A 145 11.00 11.54 -3.35
C LEU A 145 10.11 12.38 -4.27
N ALA A 146 8.92 11.90 -4.62
CA ALA A 146 8.06 12.57 -5.59
C ALA A 146 7.80 14.04 -5.23
N GLY A 147 8.14 14.94 -6.13
CA GLY A 147 7.86 16.37 -6.05
C GLY A 147 6.55 16.78 -6.73
N THR A 148 6.02 15.89 -7.61
CA THR A 148 4.77 16.07 -8.34
C THR A 148 3.84 14.88 -8.13
N ILE A 149 2.55 15.09 -8.34
CA ILE A 149 1.53 14.03 -8.22
C ILE A 149 1.73 12.93 -9.27
N GLU A 150 2.23 13.27 -10.45
CA GLU A 150 2.52 12.34 -11.55
C GLU A 150 3.70 11.42 -11.19
N THR A 151 4.78 12.00 -10.68
CA THR A 151 5.94 11.22 -10.20
C THR A 151 5.53 10.30 -9.06
N LEU A 152 4.68 10.81 -8.14
CA LEU A 152 4.11 9.99 -7.07
C LEU A 152 3.29 8.84 -7.64
N PHE A 153 2.41 9.12 -8.62
CA PHE A 153 1.53 8.12 -9.21
C PHE A 153 2.29 6.97 -9.83
N VAL A 154 3.38 7.24 -10.57
CA VAL A 154 4.24 6.18 -11.14
C VAL A 154 4.78 5.27 -10.04
N GLY A 155 5.40 5.83 -9.02
CA GLY A 155 5.93 5.04 -7.90
C GLY A 155 4.83 4.29 -7.13
N TRP A 156 3.69 4.94 -6.93
CA TRP A 156 2.51 4.37 -6.26
C TRP A 156 1.95 3.15 -6.98
N GLU A 157 1.88 3.21 -8.32
CA GLU A 157 1.46 2.12 -9.17
C GLU A 157 2.43 0.94 -9.15
N MET A 158 3.74 1.22 -9.18
CA MET A 158 4.77 0.19 -9.06
C MET A 158 4.67 -0.56 -7.71
N VAL A 159 4.45 0.16 -6.62
CA VAL A 159 4.21 -0.42 -5.30
C VAL A 159 2.93 -1.26 -5.30
N GLY A 160 1.85 -0.78 -5.91
CA GLY A 160 0.58 -1.50 -5.99
C GLY A 160 0.68 -2.80 -6.81
N LEU A 161 1.29 -2.72 -7.99
CA LEU A 161 1.48 -3.88 -8.87
C LEU A 161 2.36 -4.95 -8.21
N SER A 162 3.53 -4.55 -7.71
CA SER A 162 4.44 -5.48 -7.05
C SER A 162 3.84 -6.12 -5.82
N SER A 163 3.01 -5.38 -5.05
CA SER A 163 2.24 -5.91 -3.92
C SER A 163 1.32 -7.05 -4.34
N ALA A 164 0.49 -6.83 -5.36
CA ALA A 164 -0.46 -7.83 -5.85
C ALA A 164 0.26 -9.08 -6.38
N LEU A 165 1.35 -8.90 -7.15
CA LEU A 165 2.15 -9.98 -7.70
C LEU A 165 2.85 -10.82 -6.62
N LEU A 166 3.31 -10.17 -5.52
CA LEU A 166 3.95 -10.88 -4.42
C LEU A 166 2.95 -11.56 -3.47
N ILE A 167 1.70 -11.10 -3.40
CA ILE A 167 0.63 -11.88 -2.75
C ILE A 167 0.37 -13.15 -3.55
N ALA A 168 0.25 -13.02 -4.88
CA ALA A 168 0.04 -14.13 -5.81
C ALA A 168 1.33 -14.94 -6.11
N TYR A 169 2.39 -14.79 -5.31
CA TYR A 169 3.68 -15.44 -5.56
C TYR A 169 3.57 -16.96 -5.70
N PHE A 170 2.81 -17.62 -4.82
CA PHE A 170 2.50 -19.04 -4.89
C PHE A 170 1.31 -19.27 -5.83
N HIS A 171 1.52 -18.97 -7.12
CA HIS A 171 0.49 -18.96 -8.16
C HIS A 171 -0.07 -20.36 -8.50
N GLU A 172 0.58 -21.43 -8.05
CA GLU A 172 0.07 -22.79 -8.15
C GLU A 172 -1.14 -23.04 -7.24
N ARG A 173 -1.37 -22.14 -6.27
CA ARG A 173 -2.50 -22.21 -5.33
C ARG A 173 -3.55 -21.17 -5.71
N GLU A 174 -4.80 -21.54 -5.68
CA GLU A 174 -5.91 -20.66 -6.04
C GLU A 174 -6.05 -19.44 -5.10
N ASN A 175 -5.94 -19.66 -3.78
CA ASN A 175 -6.15 -18.61 -2.78
C ASN A 175 -5.18 -17.42 -2.91
N PRO A 176 -3.84 -17.60 -3.03
CA PRO A 176 -2.91 -16.50 -3.25
C PRO A 176 -3.23 -15.69 -4.51
N VAL A 177 -3.59 -16.36 -5.62
CA VAL A 177 -3.95 -15.69 -6.88
C VAL A 177 -5.22 -14.86 -6.71
N ARG A 178 -6.26 -15.46 -6.16
CA ARG A 178 -7.55 -14.78 -5.89
C ARG A 178 -7.37 -13.58 -4.95
N ASN A 179 -6.56 -13.72 -3.91
CA ASN A 179 -6.27 -12.65 -2.97
C ASN A 179 -5.40 -11.54 -3.59
N GLY A 180 -4.40 -11.88 -4.41
CA GLY A 180 -3.63 -10.91 -5.18
C GLY A 180 -4.50 -10.10 -6.14
N GLN A 181 -5.39 -10.76 -6.88
CA GLN A 181 -6.35 -10.11 -7.77
C GLN A 181 -7.30 -9.17 -6.99
N ARG A 182 -7.79 -9.61 -5.82
CA ARG A 182 -8.67 -8.79 -4.98
C ARG A 182 -7.98 -7.52 -4.49
N VAL A 183 -6.73 -7.62 -4.03
CA VAL A 183 -5.93 -6.46 -3.62
C VAL A 183 -5.70 -5.51 -4.79
N TRP A 184 -5.35 -6.04 -5.96
CA TRP A 184 -5.21 -5.28 -7.18
C TRP A 184 -6.48 -4.49 -7.54
N THR A 185 -7.64 -5.13 -7.48
CA THR A 185 -8.93 -4.49 -7.78
C THR A 185 -9.23 -3.34 -6.81
N ILE A 186 -8.97 -3.54 -5.50
CA ILE A 186 -9.19 -2.49 -4.50
C ILE A 186 -8.24 -1.31 -4.73
N TYR A 187 -6.98 -1.58 -5.06
CA TYR A 187 -6.03 -0.53 -5.42
C TYR A 187 -6.49 0.26 -6.65
N ARG A 188 -6.92 -0.43 -7.73
CA ARG A 188 -7.45 0.27 -8.92
C ARG A 188 -8.63 1.19 -8.60
N LEU A 189 -9.53 0.74 -7.74
CA LEU A 189 -10.68 1.53 -7.33
C LEU A 189 -10.25 2.80 -6.55
N SER A 190 -9.32 2.68 -5.61
CA SER A 190 -8.82 3.81 -4.83
C SER A 190 -7.91 4.73 -5.65
N ASP A 191 -7.10 4.17 -6.53
CA ASP A 191 -6.13 4.91 -7.34
C ASP A 191 -6.82 5.71 -8.46
N ALA A 192 -8.04 5.32 -8.87
CA ALA A 192 -8.89 6.14 -9.73
C ALA A 192 -9.19 7.51 -9.09
N ALA A 193 -9.43 7.56 -7.78
CA ALA A 193 -9.62 8.82 -7.08
C ALA A 193 -8.32 9.67 -7.07
N LEU A 194 -7.15 9.03 -6.90
CA LEU A 194 -5.85 9.69 -6.98
C LEU A 194 -5.63 10.31 -8.37
N LEU A 195 -6.01 9.59 -9.44
CA LEU A 195 -5.89 10.08 -10.80
C LEU A 195 -6.82 11.27 -11.07
N ILE A 196 -8.07 11.19 -10.59
CA ILE A 196 -9.02 12.31 -10.69
C ILE A 196 -8.48 13.52 -9.90
N ALA A 197 -7.87 13.30 -8.73
CA ALA A 197 -7.23 14.37 -7.96
C ALA A 197 -6.11 15.04 -8.77
N ALA A 198 -5.25 14.26 -9.43
CA ALA A 198 -4.17 14.79 -10.26
C ALA A 198 -4.70 15.69 -11.39
N ILE A 199 -5.72 15.24 -12.11
CA ILE A 199 -6.38 16.04 -13.16
C ILE A 199 -6.99 17.32 -12.58
N THR A 200 -7.67 17.21 -11.43
CA THR A 200 -8.27 18.36 -10.75
C THR A 200 -7.22 19.38 -10.31
N MET A 201 -6.07 18.90 -9.78
CA MET A 201 -4.95 19.77 -9.41
C MET A 201 -4.43 20.56 -10.62
N HIS A 202 -4.21 19.90 -11.75
CA HIS A 202 -3.78 20.58 -12.98
C HIS A 202 -4.76 21.66 -13.43
N HIS A 203 -6.05 21.42 -13.36
CA HIS A 203 -7.06 22.42 -13.71
C HIS A 203 -7.15 23.58 -12.71
N MET A 204 -6.80 23.37 -11.45
CA MET A 204 -6.92 24.39 -10.40
C MET A 204 -5.68 25.25 -10.25
N VAL A 205 -4.49 24.65 -10.39
CA VAL A 205 -3.20 25.29 -10.08
C VAL A 205 -2.33 25.44 -11.33
N GLY A 206 -2.69 24.75 -12.43
CA GLY A 206 -1.91 24.72 -13.69
C GLY A 206 -0.72 23.76 -13.66
N GLU A 207 -0.45 23.15 -12.51
CA GLU A 207 0.69 22.27 -12.29
C GLU A 207 0.32 21.06 -11.40
N GLY A 208 1.01 19.93 -11.60
CA GLY A 208 0.95 18.78 -10.70
C GLY A 208 1.96 18.84 -9.54
N ASP A 209 2.68 19.94 -9.40
CA ASP A 209 3.70 20.14 -8.37
C ASP A 209 3.07 20.31 -6.98
N PHE A 210 3.53 19.55 -6.01
CA PHE A 210 3.11 19.72 -4.62
C PHE A 210 3.47 21.10 -4.07
N GLY A 211 4.58 21.69 -4.53
CA GLY A 211 4.97 23.06 -4.18
C GLY A 211 3.95 24.09 -4.63
N GLY A 212 3.42 23.99 -5.86
CA GLY A 212 2.38 24.87 -6.41
C GLY A 212 1.06 24.78 -5.64
N LEU A 213 0.62 23.55 -5.31
CA LEU A 213 -0.59 23.34 -4.51
C LEU A 213 -0.47 23.86 -3.06
N MET A 214 0.72 23.75 -2.49
CA MET A 214 1.00 24.10 -1.09
C MET A 214 1.56 25.52 -0.92
N SER A 215 1.48 26.36 -1.99
CA SER A 215 2.10 27.68 -2.05
C SER A 215 3.57 27.75 -1.56
N SER A 216 4.12 28.85 -1.30
CA SER A 216 5.53 28.99 -0.89
C SER A 216 5.77 28.54 0.56
N GLY A 217 6.12 27.29 0.76
CA GLY A 217 6.51 26.82 2.09
C GLY A 217 7.17 25.46 2.06
N ILE A 218 8.29 25.33 2.78
CA ILE A 218 9.00 24.06 2.94
C ILE A 218 8.25 23.23 3.99
N TRP A 219 7.97 21.95 3.69
CA TRP A 219 7.37 21.08 4.70
C TRP A 219 8.17 21.13 6.03
N PRO A 220 7.52 21.28 7.18
CA PRO A 220 6.08 21.25 7.46
C PRO A 220 5.39 22.63 7.46
N GLU A 221 6.07 23.71 7.20
CA GLU A 221 5.62 25.09 7.43
C GLU A 221 4.78 25.68 6.27
N GLY A 222 4.56 24.91 5.19
CA GLY A 222 3.79 25.34 4.03
C GLY A 222 2.31 25.60 4.36
N THR A 223 1.72 26.55 3.62
CA THR A 223 0.27 26.84 3.65
C THR A 223 -0.34 26.58 2.28
N ALA A 224 -1.57 26.07 2.22
CA ALA A 224 -2.21 25.77 0.94
C ALA A 224 -2.60 27.06 0.20
N ALA A 225 -2.36 27.07 -1.12
CA ALA A 225 -2.70 28.18 -2.02
C ALA A 225 -4.16 28.14 -2.51
N VAL A 226 -4.96 27.20 -2.02
CA VAL A 226 -6.32 26.89 -2.51
C VAL A 226 -7.37 27.27 -1.50
N THR A 227 -8.59 27.51 -1.98
CA THR A 227 -9.76 27.80 -1.12
C THR A 227 -10.15 26.56 -0.30
N PRO A 228 -10.84 26.71 0.85
CA PRO A 228 -11.29 25.59 1.66
C PRO A 228 -12.15 24.58 0.92
N SER A 229 -12.98 25.02 -0.05
CA SER A 229 -13.81 24.14 -0.89
C SER A 229 -12.98 23.33 -1.88
N GLN A 230 -11.98 23.97 -2.50
CA GLN A 230 -11.03 23.29 -3.38
C GLN A 230 -10.17 22.27 -2.61
N ALA A 231 -9.68 22.67 -1.42
CA ALA A 231 -8.96 21.78 -0.52
C ALA A 231 -9.81 20.57 -0.11
N LEU A 232 -11.10 20.77 0.17
CA LEU A 232 -12.02 19.67 0.49
C LEU A 232 -12.19 18.73 -0.70
N LEU A 233 -12.37 19.23 -1.91
CA LEU A 233 -12.58 18.40 -3.10
C LEU A 233 -11.34 17.54 -3.40
N VAL A 234 -10.19 18.20 -3.61
CA VAL A 234 -8.92 17.50 -3.95
C VAL A 234 -8.47 16.63 -2.78
N GLY A 235 -8.54 17.15 -1.56
CA GLY A 235 -8.15 16.41 -0.36
C GLY A 235 -8.99 15.16 -0.10
N THR A 236 -10.30 15.19 -0.40
CA THR A 236 -11.16 13.99 -0.31
C THR A 236 -10.76 12.92 -1.31
N LEU A 237 -10.47 13.28 -2.55
CA LEU A 237 -10.01 12.35 -3.58
C LEU A 237 -8.65 11.73 -3.19
N LEU A 238 -7.71 12.54 -2.71
CA LEU A 238 -6.41 12.06 -2.23
C LEU A 238 -6.54 11.20 -0.96
N LEU A 239 -7.49 11.52 -0.07
CA LEU A 239 -7.81 10.71 1.10
C LEU A 239 -8.34 9.32 0.74
N ILE A 240 -9.19 9.22 -0.30
CA ILE A 240 -9.67 7.93 -0.83
C ILE A 240 -8.49 7.09 -1.36
N GLY A 241 -7.60 7.69 -2.16
CA GLY A 241 -6.38 7.03 -2.62
C GLY A 241 -5.50 6.54 -1.47
N ALA A 242 -5.24 7.41 -0.50
CA ALA A 242 -4.49 7.08 0.71
C ALA A 242 -5.15 5.95 1.53
N ALA A 243 -6.48 5.98 1.67
CA ALA A 243 -7.24 4.99 2.41
C ALA A 243 -7.13 3.59 1.76
N GLY A 244 -7.22 3.50 0.45
CA GLY A 244 -7.04 2.24 -0.28
C GLY A 244 -5.65 1.64 -0.06
N LYS A 245 -4.59 2.44 -0.20
CA LYS A 245 -3.20 1.99 -0.04
C LYS A 245 -2.86 1.63 1.41
N SER A 246 -3.37 2.39 2.38
CA SER A 246 -3.13 2.18 3.80
C SER A 246 -4.11 1.23 4.48
N ALA A 247 -4.99 0.58 3.71
CA ALA A 247 -6.03 -0.32 4.22
C ALA A 247 -6.96 0.32 5.27
N LEU A 248 -7.15 1.65 5.23
CA LEU A 248 -8.09 2.31 6.14
C LEU A 248 -9.53 1.90 5.79
N PHE A 249 -10.45 2.06 6.74
CA PHE A 249 -11.86 1.82 6.44
C PHE A 249 -12.31 2.71 5.26
N PRO A 250 -13.16 2.21 4.35
CA PRO A 250 -13.76 0.88 4.27
C PRO A 250 -12.89 -0.18 3.56
N PHE A 251 -11.66 0.14 3.18
CA PHE A 251 -10.79 -0.71 2.36
C PHE A 251 -10.00 -1.77 3.17
N SER A 252 -10.20 -1.86 4.48
CA SER A 252 -9.40 -2.71 5.39
C SER A 252 -9.46 -4.22 5.11
N GLY A 253 -10.46 -4.70 4.38
CA GLY A 253 -10.71 -6.13 4.14
C GLY A 253 -9.64 -6.84 3.30
N TRP A 254 -8.80 -6.11 2.56
CA TRP A 254 -7.73 -6.71 1.77
C TRP A 254 -6.48 -7.06 2.59
N LEU A 255 -6.22 -6.34 3.70
CA LEU A 255 -4.96 -6.42 4.43
C LEU A 255 -4.66 -7.82 5.01
N PRO A 256 -5.58 -8.51 5.70
CA PRO A 256 -5.32 -9.86 6.19
C PRO A 256 -5.14 -10.88 5.06
N ARG A 257 -5.82 -10.69 3.93
CA ARG A 257 -5.71 -11.57 2.75
C ARG A 257 -4.36 -11.45 2.05
N ALA A 258 -3.72 -10.30 2.19
CA ALA A 258 -2.38 -10.07 1.68
C ALA A 258 -1.29 -10.89 2.40
N MET A 259 -1.61 -11.54 3.53
CA MET A 259 -0.67 -12.40 4.27
C MET A 259 -0.41 -13.77 3.61
N GLU A 260 -1.07 -14.09 2.52
CA GLU A 260 -0.89 -15.33 1.74
C GLU A 260 0.48 -15.41 1.04
N GLY A 261 1.11 -14.27 0.77
CA GLY A 261 2.44 -14.22 0.17
C GLY A 261 3.56 -14.70 1.10
N PRO A 262 4.79 -14.82 0.58
CA PRO A 262 5.97 -15.15 1.38
C PRO A 262 6.13 -14.20 2.57
N THR A 263 6.66 -14.70 3.69
CA THR A 263 6.84 -13.88 4.89
C THR A 263 7.64 -12.58 4.65
N PRO A 264 8.73 -12.57 3.86
CA PRO A 264 9.44 -11.33 3.53
C PRO A 264 8.54 -10.29 2.85
N SER A 265 7.68 -10.72 1.90
CA SER A 265 6.75 -9.79 1.25
C SER A 265 5.72 -9.25 2.23
N SER A 266 5.15 -10.09 3.10
CA SER A 266 4.23 -9.64 4.14
C SER A 266 4.87 -8.59 5.06
N ALA A 267 6.15 -8.78 5.42
CA ALA A 267 6.87 -7.88 6.31
C ALA A 267 7.11 -6.49 5.68
N ILE A 268 7.61 -6.45 4.44
CA ILE A 268 8.00 -5.19 3.81
C ILE A 268 6.79 -4.38 3.32
N PHE A 269 5.77 -5.05 2.76
CA PHE A 269 4.61 -4.37 2.21
C PHE A 269 3.61 -3.95 3.29
N TYR A 270 3.10 -4.92 4.03
CA TYR A 270 1.92 -4.72 4.89
C TYR A 270 2.28 -4.46 6.34
N GLY A 271 3.50 -4.84 6.73
CA GLY A 271 4.04 -4.47 8.02
C GLY A 271 4.67 -3.09 8.03
N ALA A 272 5.37 -2.73 6.94
CA ALA A 272 6.30 -1.63 6.95
C ALA A 272 5.99 -0.48 6.00
N LEU A 273 6.17 -0.67 4.69
CA LEU A 273 6.32 0.45 3.77
C LEU A 273 5.04 0.78 3.00
N SER A 274 4.45 -0.19 2.28
CA SER A 274 3.31 0.08 1.43
C SER A 274 2.10 0.61 2.21
N VAL A 275 1.83 0.06 3.39
CA VAL A 275 0.72 0.49 4.23
C VAL A 275 0.92 1.90 4.82
N HIS A 276 2.18 2.35 4.97
CA HIS A 276 2.47 3.71 5.43
C HIS A 276 2.56 4.73 4.29
N LEU A 277 2.55 4.29 3.03
CA LEU A 277 2.66 5.20 1.89
C LEU A 277 1.44 6.15 1.78
N GLY A 278 0.23 5.68 2.11
CA GLY A 278 -0.94 6.55 2.20
C GLY A 278 -0.84 7.56 3.33
N ALA A 279 -0.37 7.15 4.52
CA ALA A 279 -0.11 8.07 5.63
C ALA A 279 1.00 9.08 5.28
N TYR A 280 2.04 8.65 4.56
CA TYR A 280 3.08 9.54 4.03
C TYR A 280 2.51 10.58 3.06
N LEU A 281 1.62 10.18 2.15
CA LEU A 281 0.91 11.12 1.27
C LEU A 281 0.11 12.14 2.09
N LEU A 282 -0.65 11.71 3.10
CA LEU A 282 -1.40 12.63 3.97
C LEU A 282 -0.48 13.58 4.74
N LEU A 283 0.72 13.13 5.17
CA LEU A 283 1.72 14.02 5.76
C LEU A 283 2.23 15.06 4.76
N ARG A 284 2.48 14.68 3.51
CA ARG A 284 2.85 15.60 2.42
C ARG A 284 1.75 16.65 2.20
N LEU A 285 0.50 16.25 2.33
CA LEU A 285 -0.69 17.07 2.14
C LEU A 285 -1.15 17.80 3.42
N SER A 286 -0.37 17.80 4.51
CA SER A 286 -0.77 18.44 5.77
C SER A 286 -1.28 19.89 5.60
N PRO A 287 -0.63 20.76 4.80
CA PRO A 287 -1.14 22.12 4.58
C PRO A 287 -2.52 22.16 3.91
N LEU A 288 -2.76 21.23 3.00
CA LEU A 288 -4.08 21.11 2.33
C LEU A 288 -5.16 20.64 3.32
N ILE A 289 -4.83 19.71 4.22
CA ILE A 289 -5.75 19.20 5.24
C ILE A 289 -6.15 20.33 6.19
N GLU A 290 -5.20 21.16 6.60
CA GLU A 290 -5.43 22.29 7.50
C GLU A 290 -6.22 23.44 6.86
N ALA A 291 -6.20 23.57 5.53
CA ALA A 291 -6.96 24.58 4.81
C ALA A 291 -8.50 24.36 4.87
N SER A 292 -8.96 23.15 5.22
CA SER A 292 -10.40 22.81 5.31
C SER A 292 -10.70 22.02 6.59
N LEU A 293 -11.44 22.64 7.52
CA LEU A 293 -11.90 21.96 8.74
C LEU A 293 -12.69 20.68 8.44
N ALA A 294 -13.51 20.68 7.37
CA ALA A 294 -14.30 19.51 6.98
C ALA A 294 -13.36 18.35 6.57
N LEU A 295 -12.31 18.63 5.77
CA LEU A 295 -11.32 17.63 5.39
C LEU A 295 -10.55 17.11 6.61
N GLN A 296 -10.15 18.00 7.50
CA GLN A 296 -9.47 17.66 8.75
C GLN A 296 -10.31 16.70 9.59
N MET A 297 -11.60 16.98 9.75
CA MET A 297 -12.53 16.11 10.48
C MET A 297 -12.74 14.76 9.78
N MET A 298 -12.74 14.73 8.44
CA MET A 298 -12.77 13.46 7.69
C MET A 298 -11.53 12.60 7.94
N VAL A 299 -10.34 13.20 7.92
CA VAL A 299 -9.08 12.49 8.23
C VAL A 299 -9.08 11.95 9.66
N LEU A 300 -9.47 12.77 10.64
CA LEU A 300 -9.59 12.36 12.04
C LEU A 300 -10.56 11.21 12.24
N SER A 301 -11.77 11.32 11.67
CA SER A 301 -12.79 10.30 11.83
C SER A 301 -12.41 8.99 11.15
N LEU A 302 -11.85 9.05 9.95
CA LEU A 302 -11.38 7.88 9.22
C LEU A 302 -10.25 7.16 9.97
N GLY A 303 -9.27 7.92 10.48
CA GLY A 303 -8.18 7.40 11.31
C GLY A 303 -8.72 6.72 12.58
N ALA A 304 -9.61 7.38 13.32
CA ALA A 304 -10.19 6.86 14.55
C ALA A 304 -11.01 5.58 14.33
N ILE A 305 -11.88 5.55 13.32
CA ILE A 305 -12.67 4.36 12.94
C ILE A 305 -11.73 3.20 12.58
N SER A 306 -10.68 3.48 11.80
CA SER A 306 -9.70 2.47 11.40
C SER A 306 -8.89 1.94 12.59
N ALA A 307 -8.49 2.80 13.52
CA ALA A 307 -7.76 2.43 14.72
C ALA A 307 -8.61 1.53 15.64
N ILE A 308 -9.85 1.94 15.92
CA ILE A 308 -10.76 1.18 16.78
C ILE A 308 -11.13 -0.15 16.11
N GLY A 309 -11.51 -0.12 14.84
CA GLY A 309 -11.84 -1.32 14.07
C GLY A 309 -10.68 -2.32 14.03
N GLY A 310 -9.47 -1.84 13.70
CA GLY A 310 -8.25 -2.66 13.71
C GLY A 310 -7.98 -3.29 15.07
N ALA A 311 -8.12 -2.52 16.16
CA ALA A 311 -7.91 -3.01 17.53
C ALA A 311 -8.93 -4.10 17.93
N LEU A 312 -10.17 -3.98 17.51
CA LEU A 312 -11.19 -5.00 17.76
C LEU A 312 -10.92 -6.27 16.93
N MET A 313 -10.60 -6.10 15.63
CA MET A 313 -10.35 -7.23 14.73
C MET A 313 -9.08 -8.00 15.10
N SER A 314 -7.99 -7.33 15.48
CA SER A 314 -6.73 -7.99 15.81
C SER A 314 -6.82 -8.97 16.98
N ARG A 315 -7.73 -8.72 17.92
CA ARG A 315 -7.87 -9.51 19.15
C ARG A 315 -8.62 -10.83 18.97
N VAL A 316 -9.35 -10.99 17.88
CA VAL A 316 -10.17 -12.19 17.62
C VAL A 316 -9.59 -13.09 16.53
N GLN A 317 -8.43 -12.71 15.96
CA GLN A 317 -7.78 -13.53 14.96
C GLN A 317 -6.95 -14.64 15.59
N ASN A 318 -7.05 -15.85 15.03
CA ASN A 318 -6.28 -17.01 15.47
C ASN A 318 -4.93 -17.14 14.77
N ASP A 319 -4.79 -16.51 13.59
CA ASP A 319 -3.54 -16.49 12.84
C ASP A 319 -2.67 -15.28 13.23
N VAL A 320 -1.40 -15.54 13.55
CA VAL A 320 -0.45 -14.52 14.01
C VAL A 320 -0.24 -13.43 12.96
N LYS A 321 -0.07 -13.79 11.69
CA LYS A 321 0.13 -12.80 10.62
C LYS A 321 -1.10 -11.91 10.44
N THR A 322 -2.30 -12.51 10.46
CA THR A 322 -3.56 -11.78 10.36
C THR A 322 -3.78 -10.86 11.56
N SER A 323 -3.49 -11.34 12.78
CA SER A 323 -3.53 -10.51 13.99
C SER A 323 -2.57 -9.33 13.91
N LEU A 324 -1.33 -9.55 13.47
CA LEU A 324 -0.34 -8.49 13.27
C LEU A 324 -0.75 -7.51 12.17
N ALA A 325 -1.43 -7.97 11.12
CA ALA A 325 -1.96 -7.10 10.06
C ALA A 325 -3.00 -6.11 10.60
N TYR A 326 -3.97 -6.60 11.36
CA TYR A 326 -4.97 -5.72 11.98
C TYR A 326 -4.37 -4.83 13.08
N ALA A 327 -3.38 -5.30 13.81
CA ALA A 327 -2.63 -4.46 14.73
C ALA A 327 -1.83 -3.36 13.99
N SER A 328 -1.36 -3.62 12.75
CA SER A 328 -0.79 -2.58 11.90
C SER A 328 -1.84 -1.56 11.48
N LEU A 329 -3.04 -2.01 11.08
CA LEU A 329 -4.16 -1.10 10.77
C LEU A 329 -4.49 -0.19 11.96
N THR A 330 -4.47 -0.71 13.19
CA THR A 330 -4.67 0.08 14.41
C THR A 330 -3.68 1.22 14.48
N GLN A 331 -2.40 0.94 14.30
CA GLN A 331 -1.34 1.95 14.41
C GLN A 331 -1.37 2.95 13.24
N VAL A 332 -1.61 2.48 12.02
CA VAL A 332 -1.80 3.38 10.87
C VAL A 332 -3.01 4.30 11.08
N GLY A 333 -4.10 3.78 11.65
CA GLY A 333 -5.25 4.61 12.03
C GLY A 333 -4.88 5.69 13.05
N ILE A 334 -4.07 5.37 14.07
CA ILE A 334 -3.56 6.35 15.05
C ILE A 334 -2.67 7.38 14.35
N ILE A 335 -1.76 6.96 13.47
CA ILE A 335 -0.92 7.88 12.69
C ILE A 335 -1.78 8.85 11.87
N VAL A 336 -2.86 8.38 11.26
CA VAL A 336 -3.79 9.24 10.50
C VAL A 336 -4.52 10.23 11.43
N VAL A 337 -4.87 9.83 12.65
CA VAL A 337 -5.40 10.75 13.68
C VAL A 337 -4.35 11.81 14.05
N GLU A 338 -3.10 11.42 14.28
CA GLU A 338 -1.99 12.35 14.55
C GLU A 338 -1.81 13.38 13.43
N ILE A 339 -1.93 12.93 12.16
CA ILE A 339 -1.89 13.83 11.00
C ILE A 339 -3.07 14.81 11.02
N GLY A 340 -4.29 14.31 11.26
CA GLY A 340 -5.49 15.14 11.36
C GLY A 340 -5.43 16.16 12.50
N LEU A 341 -4.71 15.86 13.58
CA LEU A 341 -4.44 16.78 14.69
C LEU A 341 -3.29 17.77 14.39
N GLY A 342 -2.63 17.69 13.23
CA GLY A 342 -1.50 18.54 12.90
C GLY A 342 -0.17 18.14 13.57
N LEU A 343 -0.10 16.95 14.20
CA LEU A 343 1.09 16.45 14.91
C LEU A 343 2.10 15.83 13.93
N ARG A 344 2.53 16.60 12.94
CA ARG A 344 3.27 16.15 11.75
C ARG A 344 4.56 15.38 12.05
N TYR A 345 5.41 15.90 12.97
CA TYR A 345 6.65 15.23 13.36
C TYR A 345 6.39 13.97 14.19
N LEU A 346 5.37 14.01 15.08
CA LEU A 346 4.99 12.82 15.84
C LEU A 346 4.55 11.69 14.90
N ALA A 347 3.69 12.00 13.93
CA ALA A 347 3.24 11.04 12.93
C ALA A 347 4.41 10.47 12.11
N LEU A 348 5.38 11.28 11.70
CA LEU A 348 6.57 10.81 10.99
C LEU A 348 7.42 9.87 11.86
N ILE A 349 7.69 10.24 13.11
CA ILE A 349 8.44 9.39 14.06
C ILE A 349 7.67 8.07 14.31
N HIS A 350 6.36 8.18 14.45
CA HIS A 350 5.49 7.01 14.64
C HIS A 350 5.55 6.07 13.42
N ILE A 351 5.49 6.58 12.19
CA ILE A 351 5.69 5.80 10.96
C ILE A 351 7.01 5.04 11.03
N MET A 352 8.12 5.73 11.32
CA MET A 352 9.45 5.13 11.34
C MET A 352 9.57 4.01 12.40
N GLY A 353 9.12 4.30 13.61
CA GLY A 353 9.16 3.35 14.73
C GLY A 353 8.25 2.14 14.48
N HIS A 354 7.01 2.39 14.05
CA HIS A 354 6.04 1.33 13.80
C HIS A 354 6.45 0.45 12.63
N ALA A 355 6.88 1.02 11.49
CA ALA A 355 7.33 0.25 10.33
C ALA A 355 8.49 -0.68 10.70
N THR A 356 9.48 -0.18 11.44
CA THR A 356 10.64 -0.97 11.89
C THR A 356 10.20 -2.10 12.81
N LEU A 357 9.42 -1.78 13.84
CA LEU A 357 8.94 -2.78 14.82
C LEU A 357 8.11 -3.87 14.15
N ARG A 358 7.19 -3.47 13.26
CA ARG A 358 6.28 -4.41 12.60
C ARG A 358 7.01 -5.32 11.60
N THR A 359 8.00 -4.80 10.88
CA THR A 359 8.88 -5.62 10.05
C THR A 359 9.53 -6.72 10.88
N MET A 360 10.13 -6.36 12.02
CA MET A 360 10.78 -7.33 12.91
C MET A 360 9.79 -8.40 13.44
N GLN A 361 8.59 -7.99 13.82
CA GLN A 361 7.55 -8.90 14.32
C GLN A 361 7.10 -9.89 13.23
N LEU A 362 6.87 -9.42 12.00
CA LEU A 362 6.44 -10.28 10.89
C LEU A 362 7.55 -11.23 10.43
N LEU A 363 8.81 -10.79 10.39
CA LEU A 363 9.94 -11.68 10.09
C LEU A 363 10.12 -12.79 11.13
N ARG A 364 9.75 -12.53 12.38
CA ARG A 364 9.77 -13.51 13.47
C ARG A 364 8.49 -14.36 13.58
N ALA A 365 7.42 -14.01 12.90
CA ALA A 365 6.14 -14.71 13.01
C ALA A 365 6.21 -16.23 12.76
N PRO A 366 6.99 -16.76 11.81
CA PRO A 366 7.13 -18.21 11.61
C PRO A 366 7.74 -18.96 12.80
N THR A 367 8.59 -18.31 13.59
CA THR A 367 9.26 -18.92 14.76
C THR A 367 8.45 -18.76 16.04
N LEU A 368 7.59 -17.75 16.13
CA LEU A 368 6.78 -17.47 17.31
C LEU A 368 5.88 -18.64 17.72
N LEU A 369 5.26 -19.33 16.77
CA LEU A 369 4.43 -20.50 17.05
C LEU A 369 5.25 -21.65 17.62
N ARG A 370 6.46 -21.84 17.10
CA ARG A 370 7.39 -22.85 17.62
C ARG A 370 7.84 -22.50 19.03
N ASP A 371 8.27 -21.26 19.24
CA ASP A 371 8.70 -20.75 20.55
C ASP A 371 7.58 -20.87 21.60
N TYR A 372 6.33 -20.61 21.17
CA TYR A 372 5.14 -20.75 22.03
C TYR A 372 4.88 -22.21 22.40
N ASN A 373 4.92 -23.12 21.44
CA ASN A 373 4.77 -24.56 21.69
C ASN A 373 5.90 -25.11 22.57
N ASP A 374 7.14 -24.67 22.34
CA ASP A 374 8.30 -25.08 23.16
C ASP A 374 8.16 -24.57 24.60
N LEU A 375 7.58 -23.37 24.78
CA LEU A 375 7.31 -22.83 26.11
C LEU A 375 6.19 -23.60 26.81
N GLU A 376 5.07 -23.89 26.15
CA GLU A 376 3.97 -24.70 26.70
C GLU A 376 4.45 -26.11 27.07
N ASN A 377 5.26 -26.72 26.22
CA ASN A 377 5.85 -28.04 26.50
C ASN A 377 6.79 -28.03 27.73
N LYS A 378 7.55 -26.96 27.93
CA LYS A 378 8.42 -26.79 29.10
C LYS A 378 7.64 -26.53 30.37
N ILE A 379 6.53 -25.81 30.32
CA ILE A 379 5.69 -25.50 31.48
C ILE A 379 4.74 -26.68 31.81
N GLY A 380 4.47 -27.56 30.82
CA GLY A 380 3.54 -28.67 30.96
C GLY A 380 2.05 -28.25 31.01
N SER A 381 1.76 -27.00 30.69
CA SER A 381 0.41 -26.48 30.68
C SER A 381 0.23 -25.45 29.56
N ARG A 382 -1.00 -25.32 29.02
CA ARG A 382 -1.30 -24.29 28.05
C ARG A 382 -1.22 -22.90 28.69
N LEU A 383 -0.56 -21.98 28.01
CA LEU A 383 -0.52 -20.58 28.43
C LEU A 383 -1.94 -19.99 28.42
N THR A 384 -2.32 -19.38 29.53
CA THR A 384 -3.64 -18.74 29.66
C THR A 384 -3.73 -17.61 28.63
N GLN A 385 -4.65 -17.73 27.70
CA GLN A 385 -4.89 -16.63 26.75
C GLN A 385 -5.38 -15.40 27.51
N PRO A 386 -4.82 -14.21 27.22
CA PRO A 386 -5.31 -13.00 27.86
C PRO A 386 -6.78 -12.80 27.50
N SER A 387 -7.62 -12.88 28.53
CA SER A 387 -9.06 -12.63 28.35
C SER A 387 -9.30 -11.25 27.76
N TRP A 388 -10.38 -11.10 26.99
CA TRP A 388 -10.83 -9.85 26.36
C TRP A 388 -11.13 -8.75 27.41
N SER A 389 -10.10 -8.31 28.13
CA SER A 389 -10.23 -7.40 29.28
C SER A 389 -10.68 -5.99 28.90
N GLY A 390 -10.41 -5.54 27.69
CA GLY A 390 -10.71 -4.17 27.23
C GLY A 390 -12.20 -3.86 26.98
N VAL A 391 -13.07 -4.86 26.93
CA VAL A 391 -14.53 -4.69 26.71
C VAL A 391 -15.38 -5.26 27.84
N ARG A 392 -14.78 -5.70 28.95
CA ARG A 392 -15.49 -6.29 30.11
C ARG A 392 -16.46 -5.33 30.77
N TRP A 393 -16.23 -4.04 30.63
CA TRP A 393 -17.12 -2.99 31.19
C TRP A 393 -18.38 -2.74 30.35
N LEU A 394 -18.42 -3.28 29.10
CA LEU A 394 -19.60 -3.17 28.25
C LEU A 394 -20.67 -4.20 28.62
N PRO A 395 -21.95 -3.91 28.35
CA PRO A 395 -23.02 -4.90 28.44
C PRO A 395 -22.75 -6.14 27.59
N GLN A 396 -23.24 -7.30 27.99
CA GLN A 396 -23.01 -8.57 27.29
C GLN A 396 -23.41 -8.54 25.80
N SER A 397 -24.49 -7.83 25.47
CA SER A 397 -24.95 -7.64 24.08
C SER A 397 -23.88 -6.89 23.24
N ALA A 398 -23.30 -5.83 23.79
CA ALA A 398 -22.24 -5.07 23.13
C ALA A 398 -20.96 -5.87 23.03
N GLN A 399 -20.59 -6.67 24.04
CA GLN A 399 -19.43 -7.58 23.97
C GLN A 399 -19.60 -8.61 22.85
N ARG A 400 -20.79 -9.22 22.70
CA ARG A 400 -21.08 -10.15 21.61
C ARG A 400 -21.05 -9.46 20.23
N TRP A 401 -21.53 -8.24 20.14
CA TRP A 401 -21.49 -7.46 18.92
C TRP A 401 -20.04 -7.13 18.54
N CYS A 402 -19.22 -6.65 19.48
CA CYS A 402 -17.79 -6.39 19.25
C CYS A 402 -17.03 -7.65 18.81
N TYR A 403 -17.34 -8.80 19.41
CA TYR A 403 -16.75 -10.08 19.01
C TYR A 403 -17.12 -10.44 17.57
N ARG A 404 -18.43 -10.38 17.22
CA ARG A 404 -18.89 -10.63 15.85
C ARG A 404 -18.30 -9.65 14.86
N PHE A 405 -18.31 -8.36 15.19
CA PHE A 405 -17.69 -7.33 14.36
C PHE A 405 -16.20 -7.65 14.08
N GLY A 406 -15.45 -8.04 15.09
CA GLY A 406 -14.05 -8.42 14.94
C GLY A 406 -13.88 -9.70 14.14
N PHE A 407 -14.68 -10.73 14.40
CA PHE A 407 -14.63 -12.03 13.73
C PHE A 407 -14.99 -11.92 12.25
N ASP A 408 -16.09 -11.22 11.94
CA ASP A 408 -16.58 -10.98 10.58
C ASP A 408 -15.84 -9.82 9.88
N ARG A 409 -14.66 -9.43 10.38
CA ARG A 409 -13.78 -8.42 9.77
C ARG A 409 -14.49 -7.09 9.48
N GLY A 410 -15.32 -6.64 10.43
CA GLY A 410 -16.08 -5.41 10.31
C GLY A 410 -17.28 -5.48 9.37
N PHE A 411 -17.75 -6.67 9.00
CA PHE A 411 -18.81 -6.94 8.02
C PHE A 411 -18.56 -6.37 6.63
N MET A 412 -17.32 -5.93 6.36
CA MET A 412 -16.99 -5.23 5.10
C MET A 412 -17.12 -6.14 3.88
N ASP A 413 -16.77 -7.43 4.00
CA ASP A 413 -16.92 -8.38 2.90
C ASP A 413 -18.39 -8.59 2.55
N ILE A 414 -19.23 -8.75 3.56
CA ILE A 414 -20.68 -8.92 3.39
C ILE A 414 -21.29 -7.64 2.76
N ALA A 415 -20.86 -6.46 3.22
CA ALA A 415 -21.29 -5.20 2.66
C ALA A 415 -20.87 -5.04 1.20
N LEU A 416 -19.60 -5.34 0.89
CA LEU A 416 -19.07 -5.26 -0.48
C LEU A 416 -19.79 -6.24 -1.42
N ASP A 417 -19.98 -7.48 -1.00
CA ASP A 417 -20.67 -8.49 -1.80
C ASP A 417 -22.15 -8.12 -2.02
N ARG A 418 -22.83 -7.62 -0.98
CA ARG A 418 -24.26 -7.30 -1.06
C ARG A 418 -24.55 -6.00 -1.82
N TRP A 419 -23.73 -4.96 -1.63
CA TRP A 419 -24.05 -3.61 -2.12
C TRP A 419 -23.26 -3.21 -3.38
N VAL A 420 -22.15 -3.87 -3.67
CA VAL A 420 -21.28 -3.55 -4.84
C VAL A 420 -21.22 -4.72 -5.80
N ALA A 421 -20.63 -5.85 -5.39
CA ALA A 421 -20.38 -6.98 -6.28
C ALA A 421 -21.68 -7.64 -6.77
N GLY A 422 -22.66 -7.83 -5.89
CA GLY A 422 -23.93 -8.44 -6.23
C GLY A 422 -24.72 -7.65 -7.29
N PRO A 423 -24.98 -6.35 -7.10
CA PRO A 423 -25.62 -5.51 -8.13
C PRO A 423 -24.84 -5.46 -9.44
N PHE A 424 -23.50 -5.36 -9.37
CA PHE A 424 -22.62 -5.35 -10.54
C PHE A 424 -22.76 -6.66 -11.36
N VAL A 425 -22.63 -7.81 -10.69
CA VAL A 425 -22.80 -9.13 -11.34
C VAL A 425 -24.18 -9.28 -11.93
N LYS A 426 -25.25 -8.83 -11.25
CA LYS A 426 -26.61 -8.84 -11.77
C LYS A 426 -26.74 -7.99 -13.04
N CYS A 427 -26.15 -6.79 -13.06
CA CYS A 427 -26.13 -5.92 -14.23
C CYS A 427 -25.46 -6.61 -15.42
N PHE A 428 -24.28 -7.22 -15.24
CA PHE A 428 -23.58 -7.92 -16.32
C PHE A 428 -24.30 -9.17 -16.79
N ARG A 429 -24.94 -9.91 -15.89
CA ARG A 429 -25.82 -11.05 -16.30
C ARG A 429 -26.99 -10.56 -17.15
N ALA A 430 -27.64 -9.47 -16.74
CA ALA A 430 -28.72 -8.88 -17.55
C ALA A 430 -28.22 -8.39 -18.93
N CYS A 431 -27.05 -7.78 -19.02
CA CYS A 431 -26.42 -7.39 -20.28
C CYS A 431 -26.14 -8.63 -21.17
N ASN A 432 -25.56 -9.70 -20.58
CA ASN A 432 -25.30 -10.94 -21.30
C ASN A 432 -26.60 -11.62 -21.81
N GLU A 433 -27.64 -11.65 -20.99
CA GLU A 433 -28.96 -12.14 -21.41
C GLU A 433 -29.56 -11.31 -22.54
N CYS A 434 -29.38 -10.00 -22.48
CA CYS A 434 -29.82 -9.08 -23.52
C CYS A 434 -29.03 -9.31 -24.82
N GLU A 435 -27.71 -9.44 -24.75
CA GLU A 435 -26.84 -9.79 -25.87
C GLU A 435 -27.24 -11.12 -26.52
N GLN A 436 -27.44 -12.16 -25.70
CA GLN A 436 -27.88 -13.46 -26.19
C GLN A 436 -29.26 -13.41 -26.87
N LYS A 437 -30.21 -12.58 -26.36
CA LYS A 437 -31.51 -12.39 -27.00
C LYS A 437 -31.36 -11.66 -28.34
N ILE A 438 -30.53 -10.62 -28.40
CA ILE A 438 -30.27 -9.87 -29.65
C ILE A 438 -29.57 -10.78 -30.67
N THR A 439 -28.58 -11.54 -30.26
CA THR A 439 -27.86 -12.49 -31.14
C THR A 439 -28.79 -13.53 -31.70
N ARG A 440 -29.63 -14.15 -30.87
CA ARG A 440 -30.66 -15.11 -31.31
C ARG A 440 -31.67 -14.50 -32.29
N TRP A 441 -32.10 -13.27 -32.01
CA TRP A 441 -32.99 -12.55 -32.93
C TRP A 441 -32.33 -12.23 -34.29
N LEU A 442 -31.04 -11.89 -34.29
CA LEU A 442 -30.27 -11.60 -35.50
C LEU A 442 -29.94 -12.87 -36.28
N SER A 443 -29.62 -13.97 -35.62
CA SER A 443 -29.27 -15.27 -36.28
C SER A 443 -30.47 -16.01 -36.85
N ARG A 444 -31.70 -15.51 -36.60
CA ARG A 444 -32.95 -16.20 -37.01
C ARG A 444 -33.01 -17.68 -36.60
N GLU A 445 -32.31 -18.11 -35.57
CA GLU A 445 -32.45 -19.45 -35.02
C GLU A 445 -33.85 -19.61 -34.40
N PRO A 446 -34.62 -20.62 -34.81
CA PRO A 446 -35.90 -20.92 -34.19
C PRO A 446 -35.68 -21.33 -32.73
N ASP A 447 -36.61 -20.91 -31.86
CA ASP A 447 -36.59 -21.28 -30.44
C ASP A 447 -36.43 -22.79 -30.28
N ALA A 448 -35.22 -23.22 -29.92
CA ALA A 448 -34.99 -24.59 -29.45
C ALA A 448 -35.52 -24.67 -28.00
N ASN A 449 -36.86 -24.63 -27.86
CA ASN A 449 -37.55 -25.19 -26.74
C ASN A 449 -37.65 -26.68 -26.98
N THR A 450 -36.77 -27.43 -26.38
CA THR A 450 -37.06 -28.73 -25.73
C THR A 450 -35.76 -29.47 -25.50
N GLU A 451 -35.60 -29.91 -24.26
CA GLU A 451 -34.75 -31.02 -23.82
C GLU A 451 -33.24 -30.79 -23.81
N GLU A 452 -32.76 -30.29 -22.66
CA GLU A 452 -31.85 -31.09 -21.82
C GLU A 452 -31.66 -30.40 -20.48
N THR A 453 -32.50 -30.77 -19.54
CA THR A 453 -32.23 -30.64 -18.10
C THR A 453 -31.03 -31.55 -17.78
N SER A 454 -29.85 -31.00 -17.73
CA SER A 454 -28.72 -31.64 -17.04
C SER A 454 -28.76 -31.23 -15.59
N PRO A 455 -29.01 -32.13 -14.64
CA PRO A 455 -29.19 -31.83 -13.23
C PRO A 455 -27.90 -31.80 -12.41
N ASP A 456 -26.75 -31.42 -12.95
CA ASP A 456 -25.47 -31.63 -12.23
C ASP A 456 -24.62 -30.39 -11.92
N LEU A 457 -25.17 -29.17 -12.00
CA LEU A 457 -24.40 -27.97 -11.58
C LEU A 457 -25.07 -27.11 -10.53
N ALA A 458 -26.18 -27.55 -9.93
CA ALA A 458 -26.87 -26.74 -8.89
C ALA A 458 -26.59 -27.17 -7.44
N ASN A 459 -25.76 -28.20 -7.20
CA ASN A 459 -25.58 -28.75 -5.83
C ASN A 459 -24.18 -28.54 -5.22
N ASP A 460 -23.28 -27.79 -5.85
CA ASP A 460 -21.90 -27.68 -5.32
C ASP A 460 -21.58 -26.35 -4.63
N THR A 461 -22.58 -25.49 -4.42
CA THR A 461 -22.35 -24.22 -3.70
C THR A 461 -23.04 -24.11 -2.34
N SER A 462 -23.72 -25.17 -1.86
CA SER A 462 -24.40 -25.11 -0.56
C SER A 462 -23.87 -26.09 0.50
N GLN A 463 -22.84 -26.89 0.22
CA GLN A 463 -22.33 -27.87 1.19
C GLN A 463 -20.99 -27.52 1.86
N ASP A 464 -20.25 -26.48 1.40
CA ASP A 464 -18.94 -26.14 1.97
C ASP A 464 -18.96 -25.11 3.12
N ILE A 465 -20.13 -24.79 3.68
CA ILE A 465 -20.23 -23.84 4.82
C ILE A 465 -20.49 -24.55 6.17
N SER A 466 -20.69 -25.89 6.19
CA SER A 466 -21.08 -26.57 7.46
C SER A 466 -20.04 -27.51 8.07
N THR A 467 -18.84 -27.67 7.48
CA THR A 467 -17.82 -28.57 8.05
C THR A 467 -16.44 -27.92 8.10
N ALA A 468 -16.29 -26.82 8.82
CA ALA A 468 -15.03 -26.39 9.42
C ALA A 468 -15.37 -25.53 10.65
N ALA A 469 -15.76 -26.22 11.72
CA ALA A 469 -15.73 -25.70 13.09
C ALA A 469 -14.31 -25.81 13.64
#